data_f00f10dc5f45ec014e204bbb7c853f93
#
_entry.id   f00f10dc5f45ec014e204bbb7c853f93
#
_cell.length_a   1.000
_cell.length_b   1.000
_cell.length_c   1.000
_cell.angle_alpha   90.00
_cell.angle_beta   90.00
_cell.angle_gamma   90.00
#
_symmetry.space_group_name_H-M   'P 1'
#
loop_
_entity.id
_entity.type
_entity.pdbx_description
1 polymer ?
#
loop_
_entity_poly.entity_id
_entity_poly.type
_entity_poly.pdbx_seq_one_letter_code
_entity_poly.pdbx_strand_id
1 'polypeptide(L)'
;MAVPHFSVSIVARGSGRSAVLSAAYRHCAKMEFEREARTIDYTRKQGLLHEEFVIPADAPEWVCSMIADRSVAGASEAFWNKVETFEKRSDAQLAKDVTIALPLELTAEQNIALMRDFVAGHITAQGMVADWVYHDAPGNPHVHLMTTLRPLTEDGFGSKKIALLGPDGKPVRNDAGKLVYQLWAGSTEDFNAFRDGWFACQNKHLALAGVIADRLAVRAE
;
A
#
# COMPACT_ATOMS: atom_id res chain seq x y z
N MET A 1 -16.98 11.55 -16.34
CA MET A 1 -17.01 10.19 -15.76
C MET A 1 -15.57 9.75 -15.63
N ALA A 2 -15.03 9.63 -14.41
CA ALA A 2 -13.70 9.09 -14.21
C ALA A 2 -13.72 7.62 -14.64
N VAL A 3 -12.76 7.20 -15.45
CA VAL A 3 -12.58 5.78 -15.76
C VAL A 3 -12.13 5.09 -14.49
N PRO A 4 -12.83 4.05 -14.00
CA PRO A 4 -12.39 3.30 -12.84
C PRO A 4 -10.99 2.76 -13.13
N HIS A 5 -10.00 3.19 -12.34
CA HIS A 5 -8.64 2.70 -12.45
C HIS A 5 -8.17 2.20 -11.10
N PHE A 6 -7.79 0.93 -11.08
CA PHE A 6 -7.20 0.27 -9.91
C PHE A 6 -6.09 -0.64 -10.43
N SER A 7 -4.85 -0.27 -10.15
CA SER A 7 -3.70 -1.06 -10.58
C SER A 7 -2.78 -1.38 -9.42
N VAL A 8 -2.20 -2.56 -9.45
CA VAL A 8 -1.20 -3.01 -8.49
C VAL A 8 0.07 -3.39 -9.22
N SER A 9 1.19 -2.93 -8.72
CA SER A 9 2.52 -3.30 -9.17
C SER A 9 3.45 -3.55 -7.97
N ILE A 10 4.64 -4.07 -8.24
CA ILE A 10 5.66 -4.25 -7.22
C ILE A 10 6.77 -3.23 -7.44
N VAL A 11 7.14 -2.52 -6.38
CA VAL A 11 8.38 -1.77 -6.36
C VAL A 11 9.51 -2.78 -6.16
N ALA A 12 10.29 -3.03 -7.21
CA ALA A 12 11.38 -4.00 -7.17
C ALA A 12 12.70 -3.34 -7.57
N ARG A 13 13.75 -3.61 -6.79
CA ARG A 13 15.08 -3.05 -7.05
C ARG A 13 15.64 -3.54 -8.38
N GLY A 14 15.40 -4.80 -8.74
CA GLY A 14 15.84 -5.38 -10.02
C GLY A 14 15.27 -4.68 -11.26
N SER A 15 14.18 -3.92 -11.12
CA SER A 15 13.63 -3.07 -12.18
C SER A 15 14.09 -1.61 -12.10
N GLY A 16 15.13 -1.32 -11.31
CA GLY A 16 15.63 0.05 -11.11
C GLY A 16 14.75 0.92 -10.21
N ARG A 17 13.76 0.36 -9.51
CA ARG A 17 12.87 1.08 -8.60
C ARG A 17 13.38 1.02 -7.17
N SER A 18 13.10 2.06 -6.40
CA SER A 18 13.38 2.18 -4.97
C SER A 18 12.12 2.57 -4.20
N ALA A 19 11.95 2.04 -3.00
CA ALA A 19 10.85 2.41 -2.12
C ALA A 19 10.96 3.86 -1.66
N VAL A 20 12.15 4.32 -1.26
CA VAL A 20 12.40 5.70 -0.84
C VAL A 20 12.20 6.69 -1.99
N LEU A 21 12.70 6.37 -3.20
CA LEU A 21 12.48 7.20 -4.38
C LEU A 21 10.98 7.33 -4.71
N SER A 22 10.27 6.21 -4.63
CA SER A 22 8.82 6.17 -4.86
C SER A 22 8.07 7.00 -3.82
N ALA A 23 8.44 6.90 -2.54
CA ALA A 23 7.86 7.68 -1.46
C ALA A 23 8.13 9.18 -1.64
N ALA A 24 9.38 9.60 -1.85
CA ALA A 24 9.75 11.00 -2.05
C ALA A 24 8.95 11.64 -3.20
N TYR A 25 8.82 10.92 -4.33
CA TYR A 25 8.04 11.40 -5.48
C TYR A 25 6.56 11.61 -5.15
N ARG A 26 5.95 10.70 -4.37
CA ARG A 26 4.53 10.73 -4.01
C ARG A 26 4.22 11.80 -2.99
N HIS A 27 5.02 11.90 -1.94
CA HIS A 27 4.91 12.90 -0.89
C HIS A 27 5.33 14.31 -1.34
N CYS A 28 5.82 14.48 -2.59
CA CYS A 28 6.39 15.75 -3.07
C CYS A 28 7.45 16.27 -2.10
N ALA A 29 8.25 15.38 -1.54
CA ALA A 29 9.14 15.64 -0.42
C ALA A 29 10.62 15.51 -0.79
N LYS A 30 11.45 16.06 0.09
CA LYS A 30 12.88 15.80 0.12
C LYS A 30 13.13 14.68 1.13
N MET A 31 13.82 13.61 0.72
CA MET A 31 14.14 12.46 1.53
C MET A 31 15.59 12.04 1.35
N GLU A 32 16.21 11.54 2.41
CA GLU A 32 17.52 10.91 2.34
C GLU A 32 17.38 9.43 1.95
N PHE A 33 18.08 9.01 0.91
CA PHE A 33 18.17 7.61 0.53
C PHE A 33 19.44 7.01 1.09
N GLU A 34 19.36 6.46 2.30
CA GLU A 34 20.49 6.00 3.10
C GLU A 34 21.34 4.95 2.38
N ARG A 35 20.69 4.00 1.68
CA ARG A 35 21.38 2.94 0.95
C ARG A 35 22.33 3.44 -0.12
N GLU A 36 22.02 4.56 -0.77
CA GLU A 36 22.81 5.18 -1.83
C GLU A 36 23.53 6.45 -1.36
N ALA A 37 23.42 6.79 -0.08
CA ALA A 37 24.01 7.99 0.53
C ALA A 37 23.73 9.26 -0.30
N ARG A 38 22.49 9.44 -0.75
CA ARG A 38 22.07 10.60 -1.55
C ARG A 38 20.73 11.15 -1.10
N THR A 39 20.56 12.43 -1.30
CA THR A 39 19.30 13.15 -1.11
C THR A 39 18.46 13.09 -2.38
N ILE A 40 17.17 12.79 -2.24
CA ILE A 40 16.16 12.84 -3.29
C ILE A 40 15.28 14.04 -3.01
N ASP A 41 15.05 14.91 -3.99
CA ASP A 41 14.26 16.13 -3.82
C ASP A 41 13.18 16.28 -4.88
N TYR A 42 11.93 16.14 -4.45
CA TYR A 42 10.73 16.37 -5.24
C TYR A 42 9.87 17.53 -4.71
N THR A 43 10.43 18.42 -3.89
CA THR A 43 9.69 19.54 -3.28
C THR A 43 9.11 20.52 -4.30
N ARG A 44 9.61 20.51 -5.55
CA ARG A 44 9.05 21.31 -6.66
C ARG A 44 7.81 20.70 -7.30
N LYS A 45 7.54 19.40 -7.04
CA LYS A 45 6.35 18.75 -7.56
C LYS A 45 5.12 19.27 -6.79
N GLN A 46 4.04 19.49 -7.53
CA GLN A 46 2.77 19.99 -6.99
C GLN A 46 1.67 18.93 -7.10
N GLY A 47 0.52 19.21 -6.50
CA GLY A 47 -0.69 18.37 -6.60
C GLY A 47 -0.93 17.46 -5.40
N LEU A 48 -0.04 17.44 -4.41
CA LEU A 48 -0.31 16.74 -3.14
C LEU A 48 -1.38 17.49 -2.36
N LEU A 49 -2.52 16.86 -2.15
CA LEU A 49 -3.64 17.40 -1.39
C LEU A 49 -3.68 16.85 0.03
N HIS A 50 -3.39 15.55 0.19
CA HIS A 50 -3.44 14.86 1.48
C HIS A 50 -2.47 13.69 1.51
N GLU A 51 -1.97 13.36 2.69
CA GLU A 51 -1.05 12.25 2.91
C GLU A 51 -1.28 11.60 4.28
N GLU A 52 -1.13 10.29 4.36
CA GLU A 52 -1.17 9.54 5.61
C GLU A 52 -0.18 8.37 5.59
N PHE A 53 0.43 8.13 6.75
CA PHE A 53 1.20 6.93 7.03
C PHE A 53 0.52 6.17 8.16
N VAL A 54 -0.13 5.05 7.83
CA VAL A 54 -1.00 4.30 8.75
C VAL A 54 -0.37 2.94 9.04
N ILE A 55 -0.26 2.62 10.32
CA ILE A 55 0.26 1.35 10.81
C ILE A 55 -0.88 0.48 11.36
N PRO A 56 -0.72 -0.86 11.41
CA PRO A 56 -1.64 -1.74 12.12
C PRO A 56 -1.82 -1.33 13.59
N ALA A 57 -2.99 -1.60 14.17
CA ALA A 57 -3.28 -1.26 15.56
C ALA A 57 -2.38 -2.01 16.56
N ASP A 58 -1.90 -3.19 16.17
CA ASP A 58 -0.98 -4.05 16.90
C ASP A 58 0.46 -3.94 16.39
N ALA A 59 0.82 -2.81 15.77
CA ALA A 59 2.16 -2.60 15.27
C ALA A 59 3.20 -2.68 16.40
N PRO A 60 4.35 -3.34 16.17
CA PRO A 60 5.42 -3.46 17.17
C PRO A 60 5.97 -2.10 17.59
N GLU A 61 6.45 -2.02 18.83
CA GLU A 61 6.97 -0.78 19.42
C GLU A 61 8.07 -0.12 18.60
N TRP A 62 8.92 -0.89 17.92
CA TRP A 62 9.97 -0.32 17.07
C TRP A 62 9.43 0.50 15.89
N VAL A 63 8.23 0.14 15.34
CA VAL A 63 7.56 0.93 14.30
C VAL A 63 6.97 2.19 14.92
N CYS A 64 6.24 2.04 16.04
CA CYS A 64 5.63 3.16 16.74
C CYS A 64 6.69 4.22 17.11
N SER A 65 7.78 3.80 17.74
CA SER A 65 8.89 4.68 18.13
C SER A 65 9.59 5.31 16.92
N MET A 66 9.73 4.56 15.81
CA MET A 66 10.39 5.07 14.61
C MET A 66 9.62 6.20 13.95
N ILE A 67 8.29 6.18 13.98
CA ILE A 67 7.45 7.19 13.33
C ILE A 67 6.98 8.29 14.28
N ALA A 68 7.17 8.11 15.59
CA ALA A 68 6.77 9.09 16.59
C ALA A 68 7.38 10.47 16.30
N ASP A 69 6.60 11.51 16.51
CA ASP A 69 7.00 12.92 16.36
C ASP A 69 7.53 13.31 14.97
N ARG A 70 7.28 12.48 13.95
CA ARG A 70 7.64 12.78 12.56
C ARG A 70 6.44 13.33 11.78
N SER A 71 6.73 14.13 10.76
CA SER A 71 5.75 14.40 9.70
C SER A 71 5.41 13.09 8.96
N VAL A 72 4.30 13.09 8.21
CA VAL A 72 3.90 11.92 7.40
C VAL A 72 5.02 11.52 6.44
N ALA A 73 5.55 12.49 5.68
CA ALA A 73 6.69 12.25 4.80
C ALA A 73 7.94 11.75 5.55
N GLY A 74 8.21 12.25 6.77
CA GLY A 74 9.33 11.81 7.61
C GLY A 74 9.14 10.38 8.15
N ALA A 75 7.91 9.98 8.47
CA ALA A 75 7.57 8.59 8.83
C ALA A 75 7.77 7.65 7.64
N SER A 76 7.30 8.05 6.47
CA SER A 76 7.50 7.35 5.20
C SER A 76 8.98 7.16 4.89
N GLU A 77 9.78 8.24 4.95
CA GLU A 77 11.23 8.19 4.75
C GLU A 77 11.92 7.17 5.67
N ALA A 78 11.67 7.26 6.98
CA ALA A 78 12.29 6.39 7.97
C ALA A 78 11.92 4.92 7.74
N PHE A 79 10.64 4.65 7.47
CA PHE A 79 10.15 3.30 7.25
C PHE A 79 10.70 2.66 5.98
N TRP A 80 10.66 3.38 4.85
CA TRP A 80 11.13 2.81 3.59
C TRP A 80 12.64 2.67 3.51
N ASN A 81 13.42 3.53 4.17
CA ASN A 81 14.86 3.32 4.37
C ASN A 81 15.14 2.03 5.17
N LYS A 82 14.34 1.75 6.22
CA LYS A 82 14.46 0.50 6.97
C LYS A 82 14.15 -0.73 6.10
N VAL A 83 13.14 -0.66 5.23
CA VAL A 83 12.83 -1.73 4.25
C VAL A 83 13.99 -1.91 3.27
N GLU A 84 14.52 -0.84 2.69
CA GLU A 84 15.65 -0.86 1.74
C GLU A 84 16.91 -1.48 2.36
N THR A 85 17.17 -1.16 3.63
CA THR A 85 18.31 -1.69 4.39
C THR A 85 18.11 -3.15 4.75
N PHE A 86 16.89 -3.57 5.11
CA PHE A 86 16.58 -4.95 5.43
C PHE A 86 16.67 -5.88 4.22
N GLU A 87 16.19 -5.44 3.07
CA GLU A 87 16.18 -6.21 1.83
C GLU A 87 17.56 -6.19 1.15
N LYS A 88 18.36 -7.26 1.33
CA LYS A 88 19.77 -7.32 0.88
C LYS A 88 19.94 -7.58 -0.61
N ARG A 89 19.02 -8.31 -1.25
CA ARG A 89 19.17 -8.77 -2.63
C ARG A 89 19.12 -7.63 -3.64
N SER A 90 19.86 -7.75 -4.73
CA SER A 90 19.85 -6.79 -5.86
C SER A 90 18.50 -6.79 -6.63
N ASP A 91 17.74 -7.88 -6.57
CA ASP A 91 16.43 -8.04 -7.19
C ASP A 91 15.27 -7.97 -6.19
N ALA A 92 15.52 -7.44 -4.98
CA ALA A 92 14.53 -7.41 -3.91
C ALA A 92 13.25 -6.69 -4.30
N GLN A 93 12.12 -7.30 -3.97
CA GLN A 93 10.81 -6.66 -3.95
C GLN A 93 10.67 -5.90 -2.63
N LEU A 94 10.31 -4.62 -2.70
CA LEU A 94 10.36 -3.66 -1.60
C LEU A 94 8.98 -3.30 -1.05
N ALA A 95 8.04 -3.06 -1.94
CA ALA A 95 6.68 -2.66 -1.60
C ALA A 95 5.68 -3.12 -2.67
N LYS A 96 4.42 -3.28 -2.29
CA LYS A 96 3.29 -3.30 -3.21
C LYS A 96 2.89 -1.84 -3.47
N ASP A 97 2.69 -1.52 -4.72
CA ASP A 97 2.37 -0.18 -5.23
C ASP A 97 0.99 -0.21 -5.88
N VAL A 98 0.08 0.56 -5.35
CA VAL A 98 -1.32 0.64 -5.81
C VAL A 98 -1.61 2.06 -6.28
N THR A 99 -2.18 2.17 -7.48
CA THR A 99 -2.71 3.44 -8.00
C THR A 99 -4.21 3.32 -8.18
N ILE A 100 -4.94 4.27 -7.62
CA ILE A 100 -6.40 4.27 -7.54
C ILE A 100 -6.95 5.59 -8.06
N ALA A 101 -7.85 5.55 -9.05
CA ALA A 101 -8.64 6.72 -9.41
C ALA A 101 -9.78 6.92 -8.40
N LEU A 102 -9.95 8.15 -7.96
CA LEU A 102 -11.01 8.54 -7.03
C LEU A 102 -12.26 9.03 -7.77
N PRO A 103 -13.46 8.84 -7.20
CA PRO A 103 -14.69 9.40 -7.76
C PRO A 103 -14.66 10.92 -7.82
N LEU A 104 -15.00 11.47 -8.97
CA LEU A 104 -15.18 12.92 -9.15
C LEU A 104 -16.47 13.43 -8.49
N GLU A 105 -17.39 12.53 -8.21
CA GLU A 105 -18.68 12.81 -7.61
C GLU A 105 -18.58 13.07 -6.09
N LEU A 106 -17.46 12.69 -5.47
CA LEU A 106 -17.19 12.91 -4.05
C LEU A 106 -16.31 14.15 -3.85
N THR A 107 -16.53 14.85 -2.75
CA THR A 107 -15.61 15.93 -2.33
C THR A 107 -14.25 15.35 -1.91
N ALA A 108 -13.26 16.22 -1.74
CA ALA A 108 -11.94 15.80 -1.26
C ALA A 108 -12.05 15.10 0.11
N GLU A 109 -12.83 15.65 1.04
CA GLU A 109 -13.04 15.08 2.37
C GLU A 109 -13.73 13.72 2.32
N GLN A 110 -14.71 13.55 1.42
CA GLN A 110 -15.40 12.28 1.22
C GLN A 110 -14.46 11.24 0.61
N ASN A 111 -13.61 11.63 -0.32
CA ASN A 111 -12.57 10.77 -0.90
C ASN A 111 -11.52 10.36 0.14
N ILE A 112 -11.13 11.26 1.05
CA ILE A 112 -10.24 10.93 2.17
C ILE A 112 -10.93 9.94 3.11
N ALA A 113 -12.20 10.13 3.44
CA ALA A 113 -12.95 9.20 4.27
C ALA A 113 -13.09 7.81 3.63
N LEU A 114 -13.34 7.76 2.31
CA LEU A 114 -13.35 6.52 1.52
C LEU A 114 -12.00 5.79 1.60
N MET A 115 -10.90 6.52 1.42
CA MET A 115 -9.57 5.92 1.51
C MET A 115 -9.24 5.38 2.90
N ARG A 116 -9.60 6.11 3.96
CA ARG A 116 -9.42 5.65 5.35
C ARG A 116 -10.19 4.36 5.63
N ASP A 117 -11.44 4.27 5.17
CA ASP A 117 -12.26 3.06 5.29
C ASP A 117 -11.61 1.87 4.56
N PHE A 118 -11.16 2.08 3.33
CA PHE A 118 -10.47 1.06 2.55
C PHE A 118 -9.15 0.61 3.18
N VAL A 119 -8.33 1.55 3.63
CA VAL A 119 -7.05 1.26 4.30
C VAL A 119 -7.28 0.47 5.58
N ALA A 120 -8.24 0.89 6.41
CA ALA A 120 -8.56 0.22 7.66
C ALA A 120 -9.05 -1.22 7.43
N GLY A 121 -9.96 -1.42 6.48
CA GLY A 121 -10.57 -2.73 6.26
C GLY A 121 -9.73 -3.72 5.45
N HIS A 122 -8.90 -3.24 4.54
CA HIS A 122 -8.21 -4.11 3.57
C HIS A 122 -6.69 -4.11 3.64
N ILE A 123 -6.09 -3.23 4.46
CA ILE A 123 -4.63 -3.11 4.56
C ILE A 123 -4.18 -3.26 6.00
N THR A 124 -4.49 -2.32 6.87
CA THR A 124 -4.01 -2.35 8.25
C THR A 124 -4.63 -3.47 9.08
N ALA A 125 -5.90 -3.83 8.84
CA ALA A 125 -6.53 -5.01 9.44
C ALA A 125 -5.85 -6.34 9.07
N GLN A 126 -5.03 -6.35 8.00
CA GLN A 126 -4.23 -7.51 7.60
C GLN A 126 -2.77 -7.42 8.06
N GLY A 127 -2.45 -6.50 8.95
CA GLY A 127 -1.11 -6.31 9.49
C GLY A 127 -0.14 -5.59 8.54
N MET A 128 -0.64 -4.97 7.45
CA MET A 128 0.17 -4.20 6.51
C MET A 128 0.24 -2.73 6.89
N VAL A 129 1.38 -2.10 6.63
CA VAL A 129 1.49 -0.63 6.64
C VAL A 129 0.85 -0.07 5.38
N ALA A 130 0.16 1.05 5.50
CA ALA A 130 -0.35 1.84 4.39
C ALA A 130 0.29 3.23 4.38
N ASP A 131 1.05 3.50 3.34
CA ASP A 131 1.64 4.81 3.06
C ASP A 131 0.96 5.36 1.81
N TRP A 132 0.06 6.33 1.96
CA TRP A 132 -0.76 6.79 0.85
C TRP A 132 -0.84 8.31 0.75
N VAL A 133 -0.93 8.77 -0.47
CA VAL A 133 -1.06 10.18 -0.83
C VAL A 133 -2.21 10.38 -1.80
N TYR A 134 -2.95 11.47 -1.62
CA TYR A 134 -3.97 11.93 -2.54
C TYR A 134 -3.43 13.09 -3.38
N HIS A 135 -3.36 12.88 -4.68
CA HIS A 135 -3.01 13.90 -5.65
C HIS A 135 -4.27 14.39 -6.35
N ASP A 136 -4.52 15.69 -6.23
CA ASP A 136 -5.64 16.35 -6.92
C ASP A 136 -5.14 17.02 -8.21
N ALA A 137 -5.09 16.23 -9.29
CA ALA A 137 -4.87 16.75 -10.62
C ALA A 137 -6.22 17.08 -11.25
N PRO A 138 -6.39 18.24 -11.94
CA PRO A 138 -7.65 18.63 -12.54
C PRO A 138 -8.26 17.51 -13.41
N GLY A 139 -9.47 17.05 -13.04
CA GLY A 139 -10.18 15.97 -13.71
C GLY A 139 -9.63 14.57 -13.49
N ASN A 140 -8.60 14.40 -12.66
CA ASN A 140 -7.98 13.12 -12.36
C ASN A 140 -7.52 13.02 -10.90
N PRO A 141 -8.44 13.11 -9.92
CA PRO A 141 -8.11 12.86 -8.52
C PRO A 141 -7.70 11.40 -8.35
N HIS A 142 -6.54 11.15 -7.76
CA HIS A 142 -6.02 9.80 -7.61
C HIS A 142 -5.17 9.63 -6.37
N VAL A 143 -5.10 8.39 -5.91
CA VAL A 143 -4.26 7.97 -4.79
C VAL A 143 -3.12 7.09 -5.28
N HIS A 144 -1.94 7.35 -4.75
CA HIS A 144 -0.86 6.38 -4.72
C HIS A 144 -0.73 5.82 -3.32
N LEU A 145 -0.68 4.50 -3.22
CA LEU A 145 -0.59 3.77 -1.97
C LEU A 145 0.55 2.76 -2.05
N MET A 146 1.43 2.78 -1.07
CA MET A 146 2.45 1.74 -0.88
C MET A 146 2.11 0.90 0.35
N THR A 147 2.25 -0.43 0.24
CA THR A 147 2.06 -1.35 1.37
C THR A 147 3.23 -2.32 1.51
N THR A 148 3.38 -2.87 2.72
CA THR A 148 4.43 -3.83 3.04
C THR A 148 4.21 -5.18 2.33
N LEU A 149 5.32 -5.89 2.08
CA LEU A 149 5.35 -7.27 1.56
C LEU A 149 5.73 -8.30 2.63
N ARG A 150 5.87 -7.84 3.88
CA ARG A 150 6.26 -8.65 5.04
C ARG A 150 5.41 -8.26 6.24
N PRO A 151 5.08 -9.22 7.11
CA PRO A 151 4.51 -8.89 8.40
C PRO A 151 5.53 -8.11 9.24
N LEU A 152 5.02 -7.25 10.10
CA LEU A 152 5.78 -6.62 11.17
C LEU A 152 5.82 -7.59 12.35
N THR A 153 6.98 -7.80 12.93
CA THR A 153 7.19 -8.62 14.12
C THR A 153 7.97 -7.82 15.15
N GLU A 154 8.00 -8.28 16.41
CA GLU A 154 8.76 -7.60 17.47
C GLU A 154 10.25 -7.45 17.12
N ASP A 155 10.81 -8.41 16.38
CA ASP A 155 12.22 -8.42 15.98
C ASP A 155 12.48 -7.70 14.63
N GLY A 156 11.45 -7.14 13.97
CA GLY A 156 11.57 -6.47 12.67
C GLY A 156 10.61 -7.00 11.60
N PHE A 157 11.12 -7.26 10.39
CA PHE A 157 10.30 -7.76 9.29
C PHE A 157 10.30 -9.29 9.24
N GLY A 158 9.12 -9.88 9.23
CA GLY A 158 8.93 -11.32 9.10
C GLY A 158 9.14 -11.86 7.67
N SER A 159 8.73 -13.09 7.44
CA SER A 159 8.91 -13.76 6.14
C SER A 159 7.87 -13.32 5.10
N LYS A 160 8.30 -13.12 3.85
CA LYS A 160 7.39 -12.91 2.70
C LYS A 160 6.57 -14.15 2.37
N LYS A 161 7.03 -15.33 2.77
CA LYS A 161 6.38 -16.61 2.50
C LYS A 161 5.97 -17.26 3.80
N ILE A 162 4.74 -17.70 3.87
CA ILE A 162 4.22 -18.50 4.98
C ILE A 162 3.88 -19.90 4.49
N ALA A 163 4.11 -20.90 5.31
CA ALA A 163 3.75 -22.26 4.98
C ALA A 163 2.21 -22.38 4.90
N LEU A 164 1.71 -22.95 3.81
CA LEU A 164 0.30 -23.25 3.69
C LEU A 164 -0.08 -24.33 4.70
N LEU A 165 -1.13 -24.10 5.49
CA LEU A 165 -1.63 -25.05 6.46
C LEU A 165 -2.86 -25.78 5.89
N GLY A 166 -2.91 -27.09 6.09
CA GLY A 166 -4.07 -27.91 5.80
C GLY A 166 -5.19 -27.73 6.85
N PRO A 167 -6.34 -28.38 6.65
CA PRO A 167 -7.46 -28.31 7.60
C PRO A 167 -7.12 -28.85 9.00
N ASP A 168 -6.07 -29.68 9.10
CA ASP A 168 -5.56 -30.24 10.36
C ASP A 168 -4.52 -29.32 11.06
N GLY A 169 -4.29 -28.12 10.51
CA GLY A 169 -3.32 -27.16 11.02
C GLY A 169 -1.85 -27.49 10.72
N LYS A 170 -1.59 -28.57 9.98
CA LYS A 170 -0.21 -28.97 9.60
C LYS A 170 0.20 -28.37 8.27
N PRO A 171 1.51 -28.10 8.10
CA PRO A 171 2.02 -27.59 6.83
C PRO A 171 1.80 -28.56 5.67
N VAL A 172 1.19 -28.04 4.60
CA VAL A 172 0.96 -28.80 3.35
C VAL A 172 2.29 -29.10 2.66
N ARG A 173 2.42 -30.31 2.13
CA ARG A 173 3.54 -30.72 1.31
C ARG A 173 3.06 -31.13 -0.09
N ASN A 174 3.88 -30.86 -1.09
CA ASN A 174 3.64 -31.33 -2.45
C ASN A 174 4.04 -32.80 -2.61
N ASP A 175 3.80 -33.37 -3.79
CA ASP A 175 4.11 -34.79 -4.12
C ASP A 175 5.61 -35.14 -3.94
N ALA A 176 6.50 -34.14 -4.02
CA ALA A 176 7.94 -34.32 -3.75
C ALA A 176 8.29 -34.14 -2.26
N GLY A 177 7.31 -34.06 -1.35
CA GLY A 177 7.49 -33.89 0.09
C GLY A 177 7.96 -32.49 0.53
N LYS A 178 8.04 -31.52 -0.39
CA LYS A 178 8.46 -30.14 -0.06
C LYS A 178 7.28 -29.32 0.45
N LEU A 179 7.56 -28.43 1.40
CA LEU A 179 6.57 -27.49 1.93
C LEU A 179 6.01 -26.59 0.82
N VAL A 180 4.68 -26.42 0.84
CA VAL A 180 3.99 -25.45 -0.01
C VAL A 180 3.89 -24.13 0.73
N TYR A 181 4.19 -23.03 0.04
CA TYR A 181 4.18 -21.68 0.60
C TYR A 181 3.22 -20.79 -0.16
N GLN A 182 2.62 -19.84 0.54
CA GLN A 182 1.93 -18.69 -0.05
C GLN A 182 2.67 -17.40 0.31
N LEU A 183 2.45 -16.35 -0.49
CA LEU A 183 2.97 -15.02 -0.19
C LEU A 183 2.14 -14.40 0.92
N TRP A 184 2.80 -13.85 1.95
CA TRP A 184 2.09 -13.19 3.05
C TRP A 184 1.24 -12.00 2.56
N ALA A 185 1.78 -11.18 1.65
CA ALA A 185 1.08 -10.01 1.10
C ALA A 185 0.04 -10.35 0.02
N GLY A 186 -0.30 -11.63 -0.14
CA GLY A 186 -1.23 -12.13 -1.15
C GLY A 186 -0.57 -12.45 -2.49
N SER A 187 -1.22 -13.32 -3.24
CA SER A 187 -0.85 -13.73 -4.60
C SER A 187 -1.49 -12.82 -5.66
N THR A 188 -1.26 -13.13 -6.92
CA THR A 188 -1.95 -12.48 -8.04
C THR A 188 -3.45 -12.76 -8.00
N GLU A 189 -3.86 -13.94 -7.53
CA GLU A 189 -5.27 -14.30 -7.37
C GLU A 189 -5.98 -13.46 -6.31
N ASP A 190 -5.27 -13.06 -5.26
CA ASP A 190 -5.79 -12.18 -4.20
C ASP A 190 -6.03 -10.74 -4.70
N PHE A 191 -5.45 -10.38 -5.85
CA PHE A 191 -5.65 -9.07 -6.46
C PHE A 191 -7.12 -8.78 -6.80
N ASN A 192 -7.86 -9.76 -7.28
CA ASN A 192 -9.27 -9.56 -7.61
C ASN A 192 -10.09 -9.25 -6.36
N ALA A 193 -9.91 -10.00 -5.28
CA ALA A 193 -10.59 -9.75 -4.01
C ALA A 193 -10.24 -8.35 -3.44
N PHE A 194 -8.98 -7.94 -3.55
CA PHE A 194 -8.52 -6.63 -3.12
C PHE A 194 -9.15 -5.49 -3.94
N ARG A 195 -9.18 -5.66 -5.28
CA ARG A 195 -9.85 -4.73 -6.20
C ARG A 195 -11.35 -4.66 -5.95
N ASP A 196 -12.02 -5.80 -5.74
CA ASP A 196 -13.44 -5.87 -5.50
C ASP A 196 -13.79 -5.22 -4.15
N GLY A 197 -12.93 -5.37 -3.14
CA GLY A 197 -13.03 -4.66 -1.86
C GLY A 197 -12.97 -3.13 -2.05
N TRP A 198 -12.09 -2.64 -2.93
CA TRP A 198 -12.06 -1.22 -3.28
C TRP A 198 -13.39 -0.73 -3.87
N PHE A 199 -13.90 -1.43 -4.89
CA PHE A 199 -15.16 -1.03 -5.51
C PHE A 199 -16.37 -1.13 -4.59
N ALA A 200 -16.40 -2.13 -3.70
CA ALA A 200 -17.44 -2.22 -2.69
C ALA A 200 -17.40 -1.03 -1.72
N CYS A 201 -16.21 -0.65 -1.25
CA CYS A 201 -16.01 0.51 -0.39
C CYS A 201 -16.38 1.82 -1.12
N GLN A 202 -15.97 1.98 -2.38
CA GLN A 202 -16.33 3.12 -3.21
C GLN A 202 -17.84 3.25 -3.41
N ASN A 203 -18.54 2.15 -3.71
CA ASN A 203 -20.00 2.15 -3.88
C ASN A 203 -20.72 2.52 -2.59
N LYS A 204 -20.25 2.04 -1.43
CA LYS A 204 -20.76 2.43 -0.11
C LYS A 204 -20.68 3.93 0.10
N HIS A 205 -19.54 4.55 -0.18
CA HIS A 205 -19.33 5.99 0.01
C HIS A 205 -20.12 6.84 -0.99
N LEU A 206 -20.23 6.40 -2.25
CA LEU A 206 -21.10 7.06 -3.23
C LEU A 206 -22.58 7.04 -2.80
N ALA A 207 -23.05 5.90 -2.29
CA ALA A 207 -24.42 5.80 -1.76
C ALA A 207 -24.64 6.72 -0.54
N LEU A 208 -23.68 6.80 0.39
CA LEU A 208 -23.73 7.69 1.54
C LEU A 208 -23.76 9.18 1.13
N ALA A 209 -23.12 9.53 0.02
CA ALA A 209 -23.13 10.87 -0.56
C ALA A 209 -24.40 11.17 -1.39
N GLY A 210 -25.37 10.24 -1.48
CA GLY A 210 -26.57 10.40 -2.27
C GLY A 210 -26.36 10.26 -3.78
N VAL A 211 -25.20 9.78 -4.21
CA VAL A 211 -24.90 9.48 -5.61
C VAL A 211 -25.45 8.10 -5.92
N ILE A 212 -26.40 8.00 -6.88
CA ILE A 212 -27.03 6.73 -7.27
C ILE A 212 -25.95 5.83 -7.92
N ALA A 213 -25.68 4.71 -7.29
CA ALA A 213 -24.64 3.75 -7.67
C ALA A 213 -24.93 2.92 -8.95
N ASP A 214 -25.99 3.25 -9.70
CA ASP A 214 -26.42 2.49 -10.90
C ASP A 214 -25.40 2.45 -12.06
N ARG A 215 -24.21 3.01 -11.85
CA ARG A 215 -23.21 3.15 -12.94
C ARG A 215 -21.94 2.34 -12.77
N LEU A 216 -21.77 1.64 -11.66
CA LEU A 216 -20.60 0.79 -11.41
C LEU A 216 -21.00 -0.69 -11.26
N ALA A 217 -21.88 -1.16 -12.13
CA ALA A 217 -22.02 -2.58 -12.36
C ALA A 217 -20.65 -3.08 -12.84
N VAL A 218 -19.96 -3.83 -12.00
CA VAL A 218 -18.80 -4.62 -12.39
C VAL A 218 -19.24 -5.47 -13.57
N ARG A 219 -18.74 -5.19 -14.76
CA ARG A 219 -18.85 -6.15 -15.84
C ARG A 219 -18.05 -7.37 -15.42
N ALA A 220 -18.75 -8.37 -14.95
CA ALA A 220 -18.24 -9.72 -14.90
C ALA A 220 -18.10 -10.18 -16.36
N GLU A 221 -16.90 -10.17 -16.88
CA GLU A 221 -16.45 -10.96 -18.02
C GLU A 221 -15.13 -11.62 -17.65
#